data_4ec75d80227b785e8a8dd5e2e6541b80
#
_entry.id   4ec75d80227b785e8a8dd5e2e6541b80
#
_cell.length_a   1.000
_cell.length_b   1.000
_cell.length_c   1.000
_cell.angle_alpha   90.00
_cell.angle_beta   90.00
_cell.angle_gamma   90.00
#
_symmetry.space_group_name_H-M   'P 1'
#
loop_
_entity.id
_entity.type
_entity.pdbx_description
1 polymer ?
#
loop_
_entity_poly.entity_id
_entity_poly.type
_entity_poly.pdbx_seq_one_letter_code
_entity_poly.pdbx_strand_id
1 'polypeptide(L)'
;FGPVMTVYVYPDDKLDETLASCDTATSYGLSGAIFADDREAIVKMEDALKGTAGNFYINDKPTGAVIGQQPFGGARASGTNDKAGSEINMYRWLSPRTIKELRVPCLDVTYPYMVEA
;
A
#
# COMPACT_ATOMS: atom_id res chain seq x y z
N PHE A 1 -0.62 -22.02 8.47
CA PHE A 1 0.59 -21.23 8.69
C PHE A 1 1.16 -21.53 10.08
N GLY A 2 2.41 -21.90 10.13
CA GLY A 2 3.02 -22.38 11.36
C GLY A 2 2.82 -23.91 11.56
N PRO A 3 3.42 -24.50 12.57
CA PRO A 3 4.18 -23.88 13.68
C PRO A 3 5.67 -23.59 13.36
N VAL A 4 6.07 -23.56 12.11
CA VAL A 4 7.47 -23.34 11.69
C VAL A 4 7.73 -21.83 11.54
N MET A 5 8.82 -21.36 12.18
CA MET A 5 9.30 -19.97 12.05
C MET A 5 10.75 -20.01 11.53
N THR A 6 11.02 -19.29 10.48
CA THR A 6 12.39 -19.11 9.96
C THR A 6 12.99 -17.86 10.60
N VAL A 7 14.20 -17.99 11.12
CA VAL A 7 14.97 -16.87 11.70
C VAL A 7 16.24 -16.67 10.87
N TYR A 8 16.46 -15.43 10.45
CA TYR A 8 17.68 -15.00 9.77
C TYR A 8 18.39 -13.95 10.62
N VAL A 9 19.63 -14.22 10.99
CA VAL A 9 20.48 -13.30 11.76
C VAL A 9 21.51 -12.70 10.83
N TYR A 10 21.65 -11.39 10.88
CA TYR A 10 22.55 -10.64 10.01
C TYR A 10 23.48 -9.71 10.83
N PRO A 11 24.69 -9.41 10.34
CA PRO A 11 25.57 -8.42 10.93
C PRO A 11 24.97 -7.00 10.83
N ASP A 12 25.26 -6.14 11.80
CA ASP A 12 24.70 -4.79 11.88
C ASP A 12 25.04 -3.93 10.65
N ASP A 13 26.21 -4.14 10.04
CA ASP A 13 26.65 -3.45 8.81
C ASP A 13 25.98 -3.98 7.52
N LYS A 14 25.11 -5.02 7.61
CA LYS A 14 24.43 -5.66 6.47
C LYS A 14 22.93 -5.36 6.41
N LEU A 15 22.48 -4.29 7.06
CA LEU A 15 21.08 -3.94 7.07
C LEU A 15 20.50 -3.72 5.65
N ASP A 16 21.18 -2.99 4.78
CA ASP A 16 20.70 -2.69 3.43
C ASP A 16 20.57 -3.94 2.55
N GLU A 17 21.54 -4.83 2.62
CA GLU A 17 21.50 -6.12 1.93
C GLU A 17 20.34 -6.99 2.45
N THR A 18 20.10 -6.95 3.74
CA THR A 18 19.02 -7.69 4.40
C THR A 18 17.65 -7.15 3.98
N LEU A 19 17.48 -5.84 3.94
CA LEU A 19 16.24 -5.21 3.48
C LEU A 19 15.95 -5.56 2.01
N ALA A 20 16.95 -5.53 1.14
CA ALA A 20 16.81 -5.96 -0.25
C ALA A 20 16.43 -7.45 -0.36
N SER A 21 16.99 -8.30 0.51
CA SER A 21 16.62 -9.71 0.60
C SER A 21 15.18 -9.89 1.07
N CYS A 22 14.73 -9.13 2.05
CA CYS A 22 13.33 -9.14 2.52
C CYS A 22 12.36 -8.76 1.41
N ASP A 23 12.71 -7.75 0.59
CA ASP A 23 11.86 -7.31 -0.53
C ASP A 23 11.69 -8.39 -1.60
N THR A 24 12.72 -9.22 -1.81
CA THR A 24 12.75 -10.22 -2.90
C THR A 24 12.50 -11.65 -2.45
N ALA A 25 12.45 -11.94 -1.14
CA ALA A 25 12.37 -13.29 -0.59
C ALA A 25 11.11 -14.06 -1.01
N THR A 26 10.03 -13.36 -1.33
CA THR A 26 8.75 -13.96 -1.72
C THR A 26 7.98 -13.08 -2.68
N SER A 27 7.14 -13.72 -3.50
CA SER A 27 6.18 -13.00 -4.34
C SER A 27 4.95 -12.50 -3.56
N TYR A 28 4.75 -12.94 -2.33
CA TYR A 28 3.65 -12.52 -1.47
C TYR A 28 3.98 -11.22 -0.72
N GLY A 29 2.94 -10.47 -0.38
CA GLY A 29 3.06 -9.19 0.32
C GLY A 29 1.86 -8.92 1.21
N LEU A 30 1.55 -9.82 2.16
CA LEU A 30 0.36 -9.68 3.01
C LEU A 30 0.60 -8.74 4.18
N SER A 31 1.47 -9.13 5.09
CA SER A 31 1.77 -8.36 6.31
C SER A 31 3.26 -8.35 6.58
N GLY A 32 3.74 -7.22 7.05
CA GLY A 32 5.11 -7.03 7.50
C GLY A 32 5.17 -6.16 8.74
N ALA A 33 6.26 -6.24 9.47
CA ALA A 33 6.53 -5.37 10.61
C ALA A 33 8.02 -5.06 10.74
N ILE A 34 8.29 -3.89 11.31
CA ILE A 34 9.62 -3.52 11.79
C ILE A 34 9.54 -3.15 13.26
N PHE A 35 10.61 -3.43 13.99
CA PHE A 35 10.78 -3.06 15.39
C PHE A 35 12.10 -2.30 15.54
N ALA A 36 12.04 -1.06 15.96
CA ALA A 36 13.21 -0.22 16.21
C ALA A 36 12.83 0.96 17.11
N ASP A 37 13.77 1.41 17.91
CA ASP A 37 13.65 2.63 18.73
C ASP A 37 14.14 3.86 17.98
N ASP A 38 15.13 3.69 17.10
CA ASP A 38 15.68 4.78 16.32
C ASP A 38 14.76 5.20 15.18
N ARG A 39 14.38 6.47 15.16
CA ARG A 39 13.47 7.02 14.14
C ARG A 39 14.07 7.04 12.74
N GLU A 40 15.37 7.28 12.60
CA GLU A 40 16.06 7.29 11.31
C GLU A 40 16.08 5.87 10.72
N ALA A 41 16.35 4.88 11.55
CA ALA A 41 16.28 3.47 11.16
C ALA A 41 14.86 3.06 10.71
N ILE A 42 13.83 3.52 11.42
CA ILE A 42 12.43 3.27 11.05
C ILE A 42 12.14 3.83 9.66
N VAL A 43 12.47 5.09 9.40
CA VAL A 43 12.24 5.75 8.10
C VAL A 43 12.97 5.04 6.98
N LYS A 44 14.22 4.65 7.20
CA LYS A 44 15.02 3.90 6.24
C LYS A 44 14.42 2.54 5.91
N MET A 45 14.03 1.80 6.93
CA MET A 45 13.41 0.47 6.74
C MET A 45 12.02 0.57 6.09
N GLU A 46 11.22 1.56 6.47
CA GLU A 46 9.90 1.80 5.89
C GLU A 46 10.02 2.11 4.39
N ASP A 47 10.93 2.98 3.98
CA ASP A 47 11.14 3.31 2.56
C ASP A 47 11.63 2.09 1.77
N ALA A 48 12.58 1.34 2.31
CA ALA A 48 13.11 0.14 1.66
C ALA A 48 12.03 -0.96 1.48
N LEU A 49 11.12 -1.09 2.44
CA LEU A 49 10.10 -2.15 2.48
C LEU A 49 8.70 -1.70 2.05
N LYS A 50 8.52 -0.49 1.52
CA LYS A 50 7.22 0.09 1.15
C LYS A 50 6.36 -0.76 0.20
N GLY A 51 6.98 -1.62 -0.59
CA GLY A 51 6.28 -2.52 -1.52
C GLY A 51 6.12 -3.95 -1.03
N THR A 52 6.56 -4.28 0.19
CA THR A 52 6.63 -5.67 0.67
C THR A 52 5.37 -6.18 1.32
N ALA A 53 4.47 -5.31 1.77
CA ALA A 53 3.27 -5.71 2.50
C ALA A 53 2.12 -4.75 2.26
N GLY A 54 0.91 -5.29 2.17
CA GLY A 54 -0.32 -4.50 2.14
C GLY A 54 -0.65 -3.91 3.51
N ASN A 55 -0.39 -4.65 4.58
CA ASN A 55 -0.45 -4.17 5.96
C ASN A 55 0.94 -4.16 6.57
N PHE A 56 1.43 -2.97 6.91
CA PHE A 56 2.76 -2.77 7.47
C PHE A 56 2.67 -2.16 8.86
N TYR A 57 3.41 -2.72 9.80
CA TYR A 57 3.33 -2.36 11.22
C TYR A 57 4.70 -1.86 11.71
N ILE A 58 4.68 -0.84 12.53
CA ILE A 58 5.87 -0.29 13.19
C ILE A 58 5.70 -0.45 14.69
N ASN A 59 6.62 -1.23 15.31
CA ASN A 59 6.60 -1.53 16.74
C ASN A 59 5.27 -2.15 17.22
N ASP A 60 4.60 -2.88 16.33
CA ASP A 60 3.36 -3.59 16.66
C ASP A 60 3.35 -4.97 15.99
N LYS A 61 2.52 -5.86 16.48
CA LYS A 61 2.41 -7.22 15.95
C LYS A 61 1.80 -7.21 14.53
N PRO A 62 2.38 -7.92 13.57
CA PRO A 62 1.91 -7.93 12.18
C PRO A 62 0.75 -8.89 11.94
N THR A 63 -0.19 -8.99 12.85
CA THR A 63 -1.31 -9.93 12.78
C THR A 63 -2.53 -9.41 13.52
N GLY A 64 -3.73 -9.93 13.16
CA GLY A 64 -4.96 -9.59 13.83
C GLY A 64 -5.40 -8.15 13.54
N ALA A 65 -5.47 -7.78 12.27
CA ALA A 65 -6.00 -6.47 11.87
C ALA A 65 -7.40 -6.23 12.44
N VAL A 66 -7.63 -5.06 13.00
CA VAL A 66 -8.88 -4.67 13.64
C VAL A 66 -9.66 -3.77 12.70
N ILE A 67 -10.88 -4.17 12.36
CA ILE A 67 -11.79 -3.39 11.51
C ILE A 67 -11.99 -1.99 12.12
N GLY A 68 -11.87 -0.96 11.26
CA GLY A 68 -11.96 0.43 11.67
C GLY A 68 -10.63 1.06 12.15
N GLN A 69 -9.61 0.24 12.40
CA GLN A 69 -8.26 0.71 12.73
C GLN A 69 -7.28 0.45 11.60
N GLN A 70 -7.24 -0.79 11.09
CA GLN A 70 -6.39 -1.14 9.95
C GLN A 70 -7.24 -1.87 8.90
N PRO A 71 -7.60 -1.22 7.80
CA PRO A 71 -8.17 -1.92 6.65
C PRO A 71 -7.19 -2.99 6.16
N PHE A 72 -7.72 -4.18 5.86
CA PHE A 72 -6.88 -5.33 5.57
C PHE A 72 -6.82 -5.62 4.06
N GLY A 73 -5.61 -5.85 3.57
CA GLY A 73 -5.39 -6.28 2.20
C GLY A 73 -3.93 -6.62 1.94
N GLY A 74 -3.70 -7.55 1.03
CA GLY A 74 -2.38 -7.98 0.61
C GLY A 74 -1.99 -7.39 -0.74
N ALA A 75 -0.72 -7.00 -0.86
CA ALA A 75 -0.09 -6.59 -2.10
C ALA A 75 0.53 -7.78 -2.84
N ARG A 76 1.05 -7.57 -4.04
CA ARG A 76 1.72 -8.57 -4.87
C ARG A 76 0.82 -9.81 -5.07
N ALA A 77 1.36 -11.02 -4.92
CA ALA A 77 0.61 -12.28 -5.05
C ALA A 77 -0.36 -12.55 -3.89
N SER A 78 -0.36 -11.73 -2.84
CA SER A 78 -1.28 -11.88 -1.71
C SER A 78 -2.69 -11.36 -1.98
N GLY A 79 -2.90 -10.55 -3.03
CA GLY A 79 -4.23 -10.10 -3.41
C GLY A 79 -4.23 -8.75 -4.12
N THR A 80 -5.42 -8.19 -4.27
CA THR A 80 -5.65 -6.91 -4.96
C THR A 80 -5.44 -5.69 -4.08
N ASN A 81 -5.19 -5.90 -2.80
CA ASN A 81 -5.00 -4.86 -1.79
C ASN A 81 -6.18 -3.89 -1.65
N ASP A 82 -7.40 -4.38 -1.82
CA ASP A 82 -8.62 -3.56 -1.83
C ASP A 82 -9.03 -3.01 -0.46
N LYS A 83 -8.25 -3.28 0.58
CA LYS A 83 -8.46 -2.74 1.93
C LYS A 83 -9.85 -3.03 2.50
N ALA A 84 -10.14 -4.32 2.69
CA ALA A 84 -11.35 -4.77 3.37
C ALA A 84 -11.48 -4.08 4.75
N GLY A 85 -12.68 -3.61 5.06
CA GLY A 85 -12.95 -2.82 6.27
C GLY A 85 -12.76 -1.31 6.08
N SER A 86 -12.59 -0.83 4.84
CA SER A 86 -12.57 0.59 4.49
C SER A 86 -13.49 0.92 3.33
N GLU A 87 -13.79 2.21 3.15
CA GLU A 87 -14.57 2.71 2.02
C GLU A 87 -13.86 2.47 0.66
N ILE A 88 -12.53 2.37 0.64
CA ILE A 88 -11.76 2.07 -0.57
C ILE A 88 -12.20 0.76 -1.19
N ASN A 89 -12.54 -0.25 -0.39
CA ASN A 89 -13.05 -1.52 -0.85
C ASN A 89 -14.36 -1.37 -1.65
N MET A 90 -15.18 -0.38 -1.33
CA MET A 90 -16.46 -0.13 -2.00
C MET A 90 -16.28 0.22 -3.48
N TYR A 91 -15.19 0.90 -3.84
CA TYR A 91 -14.92 1.27 -5.24
C TYR A 91 -14.85 0.05 -6.17
N ARG A 92 -14.48 -1.12 -5.64
CA ARG A 92 -14.44 -2.37 -6.40
C ARG A 92 -15.86 -2.83 -6.85
N TRP A 93 -16.88 -2.41 -6.13
CA TRP A 93 -18.27 -2.83 -6.32
C TRP A 93 -19.14 -1.74 -6.95
N LEU A 94 -18.58 -0.55 -7.20
CA LEU A 94 -19.28 0.58 -7.77
C LEU A 94 -18.90 0.77 -9.24
N SER A 95 -19.89 1.20 -10.03
CA SER A 95 -19.68 1.68 -11.40
C SER A 95 -20.04 3.16 -11.47
N PRO A 96 -19.11 4.08 -11.21
CA PRO A 96 -19.37 5.52 -11.22
C PRO A 96 -19.84 5.98 -12.59
N ARG A 97 -20.88 6.82 -12.61
CA ARG A 97 -21.39 7.47 -13.82
C ARG A 97 -21.24 8.97 -13.67
N THR A 98 -20.57 9.59 -14.63
CA THR A 98 -20.47 11.04 -14.72
C THR A 98 -21.48 11.55 -15.75
N ILE A 99 -22.26 12.55 -15.37
CA ILE A 99 -23.19 13.25 -16.24
C ILE A 99 -22.76 14.70 -16.32
N LYS A 100 -22.56 15.19 -17.56
CA LYS A 100 -22.35 16.60 -17.86
C LYS A 100 -23.50 17.08 -18.74
N GLU A 101 -24.26 18.03 -18.26
CA GLU A 101 -25.36 18.64 -19.00
C GLU A 101 -25.02 20.12 -19.31
N LEU A 102 -25.16 20.49 -20.56
CA LEU A 102 -25.08 21.90 -21.00
C LEU A 102 -26.49 22.39 -21.30
N ARG A 103 -26.92 23.42 -20.56
CA ARG A 103 -28.23 24.05 -20.77
C ARG A 103 -28.27 24.90 -22.02
N VAL A 104 -27.13 25.49 -22.40
CA VAL A 104 -26.97 26.25 -23.64
C VAL A 104 -26.04 25.45 -24.54
N PRO A 105 -26.49 24.98 -25.71
CA PRO A 105 -25.64 24.24 -26.63
C PRO A 105 -24.42 25.04 -27.03
N CYS A 106 -23.27 24.42 -27.06
CA CYS A 106 -22.03 25.00 -27.54
C CYS A 106 -22.11 25.10 -29.07
N LEU A 107 -21.98 26.33 -29.61
CA LEU A 107 -21.98 26.59 -31.05
C LEU A 107 -20.57 26.62 -31.63
N ASP A 108 -19.56 26.61 -30.77
CA ASP A 108 -18.17 26.61 -31.15
C ASP A 108 -17.47 25.32 -30.69
N VAL A 109 -16.56 24.83 -31.51
CA VAL A 109 -15.79 23.59 -31.22
C VAL A 109 -14.62 23.85 -30.26
N THR A 110 -14.26 25.13 -30.09
CA THR A 110 -13.17 25.53 -29.18
C THR A 110 -13.72 25.92 -27.81
N TYR A 111 -12.97 25.58 -26.76
CA TYR A 111 -13.24 26.12 -25.43
C TYR A 111 -12.69 27.55 -25.31
N PRO A 112 -13.25 28.40 -24.44
CA PRO A 112 -12.80 29.79 -24.28
C PRO A 112 -11.29 29.93 -24.00
N TYR A 113 -10.67 28.96 -23.31
CA TYR A 113 -9.24 28.97 -23.01
C TYR A 113 -8.35 28.56 -24.20
N MET A 114 -8.93 28.09 -25.31
CA MET A 114 -8.23 27.72 -26.55
C MET A 114 -8.15 28.86 -27.54
N VAL A 115 -8.85 29.97 -27.28
CA VAL A 115 -8.84 31.15 -28.13
C VAL A 115 -7.77 32.09 -27.60
N GLU A 116 -6.78 32.43 -28.44
CA GLU A 116 -5.79 33.44 -28.10
C GLU A 116 -6.50 34.82 -27.88
N ALA A 117 -6.06 35.53 -26.82
CA ALA A 117 -6.60 36.81 -26.44
C ALA A 117 -6.09 37.94 -27.38
#